data_0a08a946c4971c718c2730eba174f74c
#
_entry.id   0a08a946c4971c718c2730eba174f74c
#
_cell.length_a   1.000
_cell.length_b   1.000
_cell.length_c   1.000
_cell.angle_alpha   90.00
_cell.angle_beta   90.00
_cell.angle_gamma   90.00
#
_symmetry.space_group_name_H-M   'P 1'
#
loop_
_entity.id
_entity.type
_entity.pdbx_description
1 polymer ?
#
loop_
_entity_poly.entity_id
_entity_poly.type
_entity_poly.pdbx_seq_one_letter_code
_entity_poly.pdbx_strand_id
1 'polypeptide(L)'
;MALVLGMNLEKDNEIWIEDLLITIDKILNPKQTQITVHGKYMTQQLVINDLRYIPVTTDVKMMLGTDTNRDGFCRVLVDAPRHISIDRGQKKNQE
;
A
#
# COMPACT_ATOMS: atom_id res chain seq x y z
N MET A 1 -8.58 0.35 12.43
CA MET A 1 -8.16 -1.05 12.39
C MET A 1 -7.01 -1.21 11.41
N ALA A 2 -6.00 -1.93 11.79
CA ALA A 2 -4.83 -2.09 10.95
C ALA A 2 -4.85 -3.46 10.26
N LEU A 3 -4.57 -3.46 8.98
CA LEU A 3 -4.49 -4.66 8.16
C LEU A 3 -3.05 -4.81 7.68
N VAL A 4 -2.52 -6.02 7.75
CA VAL A 4 -1.15 -6.28 7.33
C VAL A 4 -1.17 -7.03 6.01
N LEU A 5 -0.49 -6.48 5.01
CA LEU A 5 -0.43 -7.07 3.67
C LEU A 5 1.01 -7.34 3.26
N GLY A 6 1.30 -8.58 2.89
CA GLY A 6 2.60 -8.90 2.31
C GLY A 6 2.54 -8.65 0.82
N MET A 7 3.46 -7.84 0.31
CA MET A 7 3.45 -7.43 -1.09
C MET A 7 4.71 -7.90 -1.79
N ASN A 8 4.53 -8.52 -2.94
CA ASN A 8 5.62 -8.96 -3.79
C ASN A 8 5.61 -8.10 -5.04
N LEU A 9 6.67 -7.31 -5.24
CA LEU A 9 6.68 -6.33 -6.32
C LEU A 9 6.59 -6.94 -7.71
N GLU A 10 6.98 -8.19 -7.85
CA GLU A 10 6.93 -8.85 -9.15
C GLU A 10 5.59 -9.52 -9.43
N LYS A 11 4.82 -9.80 -8.39
CA LYS A 11 3.58 -10.55 -8.56
C LYS A 11 2.35 -9.82 -8.08
N ASP A 12 2.40 -9.25 -6.90
CA ASP A 12 1.24 -8.62 -6.26
C ASP A 12 1.65 -7.27 -5.71
N ASN A 13 1.76 -6.28 -6.57
CA ASN A 13 2.16 -4.96 -6.14
C ASN A 13 1.01 -3.95 -6.10
N GLU A 14 -0.22 -4.44 -6.13
CA GLU A 14 -1.39 -3.57 -6.15
C GLU A 14 -2.25 -3.75 -4.92
N ILE A 15 -2.74 -2.64 -4.41
CA ILE A 15 -3.70 -2.63 -3.30
C ILE A 15 -4.87 -1.76 -3.74
N TRP A 16 -6.08 -2.32 -3.63
CA TRP A 16 -7.30 -1.58 -3.93
C TRP A 16 -7.96 -1.17 -2.64
N ILE A 17 -8.16 0.12 -2.46
CA ILE A 17 -8.87 0.67 -1.30
C ILE A 17 -10.11 1.32 -1.88
N GLU A 18 -11.23 0.61 -1.85
CA GLU A 18 -12.43 0.98 -2.56
C GLU A 18 -12.08 1.12 -4.04
N ASP A 19 -12.27 2.29 -4.61
CA ASP A 19 -11.95 2.53 -6.01
C ASP A 19 -10.56 3.10 -6.23
N LEU A 20 -9.80 3.23 -5.15
CA LEU A 20 -8.48 3.83 -5.21
C LEU A 20 -7.42 2.75 -5.38
N LEU A 21 -6.58 2.89 -6.38
CA LEU A 21 -5.50 1.94 -6.63
C LEU A 21 -4.19 2.47 -6.08
N ILE A 22 -3.52 1.65 -5.29
CA ILE A 22 -2.20 1.97 -4.80
C ILE A 22 -1.23 0.93 -5.34
N THR A 23 -0.19 1.40 -6.01
CA THR A 23 0.85 0.50 -6.51
C THR A 23 2.11 0.66 -5.69
N ILE A 24 2.73 -0.45 -5.38
CA ILE A 24 4.03 -0.45 -4.70
C ILE A 24 5.07 -0.40 -5.80
N ASP A 25 5.75 0.73 -5.92
CA ASP A 25 6.63 0.97 -7.05
C ASP A 25 8.01 0.35 -6.87
N LYS A 26 8.67 0.67 -5.75
CA LYS A 26 9.98 0.11 -5.49
C LYS A 26 10.36 0.30 -4.04
N ILE A 27 11.20 -0.59 -3.57
CA ILE A 27 11.75 -0.53 -2.21
C ILE A 27 13.02 0.30 -2.30
N LEU A 28 13.01 1.47 -1.66
CA LEU A 28 14.16 2.37 -1.70
C LEU A 28 15.27 1.90 -0.78
N ASN A 29 14.89 1.39 0.38
CA ASN A 29 15.82 0.81 1.34
C ASN A 29 14.97 0.03 2.34
N PRO A 30 15.57 -0.69 3.30
CA PRO A 30 14.78 -1.53 4.20
C PRO A 30 13.72 -0.80 5.00
N LYS A 31 13.79 0.53 5.07
CA LYS A 31 12.85 1.32 5.87
C LYS A 31 11.95 2.24 5.07
N GLN A 32 12.10 2.25 3.74
CA GLN A 32 11.33 3.17 2.91
C GLN A 32 10.92 2.50 1.61
N THR A 33 9.69 2.71 1.21
CA THR A 33 9.16 2.17 -0.04
C THR A 33 8.36 3.25 -0.74
N GLN A 34 8.56 3.36 -2.04
CA GLN A 34 7.84 4.33 -2.86
C GLN A 34 6.57 3.69 -3.37
N ILE A 35 5.47 4.41 -3.23
CA ILE A 35 4.17 3.97 -3.72
C ILE A 35 3.57 5.07 -4.58
N THR A 36 2.61 4.69 -5.43
CA THR A 36 1.83 5.64 -6.20
C THR A 36 0.36 5.43 -5.88
N VAL A 37 -0.32 6.54 -5.58
CA VAL A 37 -1.75 6.53 -5.31
C VAL A 37 -2.44 7.03 -6.57
N HIS A 38 -3.21 6.16 -7.21
CA HIS A 38 -3.93 6.49 -8.44
C HIS A 38 -5.35 6.89 -8.10
N GLY A 39 -5.55 8.19 -7.94
CA GLY A 39 -6.88 8.69 -7.64
C GLY A 39 -7.66 8.93 -8.92
N LYS A 40 -8.92 9.30 -8.74
CA LYS A 40 -9.81 9.52 -9.87
C LYS A 40 -9.37 10.70 -10.73
N TYR A 41 -8.84 11.74 -10.10
CA TYR A 41 -8.48 12.96 -10.79
C TYR A 41 -6.99 13.28 -10.78
N MET A 42 -6.23 12.59 -9.97
CA MET A 42 -4.80 12.85 -9.91
C MET A 42 -4.04 11.63 -9.43
N THR A 43 -2.77 11.60 -9.77
CA THR A 43 -1.87 10.54 -9.37
C THR A 43 -0.79 11.17 -8.49
N GLN A 44 -0.49 10.54 -7.37
CA GLN A 44 0.43 11.10 -6.40
C GLN A 44 1.43 10.03 -5.96
N GLN A 45 2.70 10.38 -5.95
CA GLN A 45 3.74 9.50 -5.44
C GLN A 45 4.04 9.84 -3.99
N LEU A 46 4.16 8.81 -3.17
CA LEU A 46 4.45 8.97 -1.76
C LEU A 46 5.54 7.99 -1.36
N VAL A 47 6.23 8.30 -0.27
CA VAL A 47 7.19 7.37 0.32
C VAL A 47 6.66 7.00 1.70
N ILE A 48 6.42 5.71 1.92
CA ILE A 48 6.01 5.24 3.24
C ILE A 48 7.23 4.67 3.95
N ASN A 49 7.18 4.68 5.27
CA ASN A 49 8.31 4.27 6.10
C ASN A 49 7.81 3.40 7.26
N ASP A 50 8.75 2.92 8.07
CA ASP A 50 8.43 2.03 9.19
C ASP A 50 8.32 2.76 10.53
N LEU A 51 8.27 4.09 10.51
CA LEU A 51 8.23 4.86 11.74
C LEU A 51 6.82 5.35 12.09
N ARG A 52 6.03 5.69 11.08
CA ARG A 52 4.69 6.21 11.34
C ARG A 52 3.83 6.08 10.11
N TYR A 53 2.51 6.16 10.34
CA TYR A 53 1.54 6.13 9.27
C TYR A 53 1.58 7.42 8.46
N ILE A 54 1.46 7.27 7.15
CA ILE A 54 1.39 8.38 6.21
C ILE A 54 -0.01 8.37 5.62
N PRO A 55 -0.73 9.49 5.66
CA PRO A 55 -2.09 9.52 5.11
C PRO A 55 -2.06 9.38 3.60
N VAL A 56 -2.89 8.49 3.07
CA VAL A 56 -3.06 8.34 1.63
C VAL A 56 -4.41 8.89 1.19
N THR A 57 -5.39 8.87 2.08
CA THR A 57 -6.66 9.56 1.89
C THR A 57 -7.04 10.18 3.23
N THR A 58 -8.21 10.81 3.27
CA THR A 58 -8.70 11.40 4.51
C THR A 58 -8.80 10.37 5.63
N ASP A 59 -9.21 9.15 5.28
CA ASP A 59 -9.50 8.12 6.27
C ASP A 59 -8.52 6.97 6.31
N VAL A 60 -7.57 6.92 5.40
CA VAL A 60 -6.68 5.77 5.25
C VAL A 60 -5.23 6.19 5.36
N LYS A 61 -4.48 5.47 6.17
CA LYS A 61 -3.05 5.72 6.37
C LYS A 61 -2.29 4.42 6.15
N MET A 62 -1.03 4.55 5.74
CA MET A 62 -0.19 3.39 5.48
C MET A 62 1.19 3.57 6.05
N MET A 63 1.82 2.45 6.41
CA MET A 63 3.23 2.44 6.81
C MET A 63 3.81 1.07 6.51
N LEU A 64 5.11 0.94 6.64
CA LEU A 64 5.78 -0.34 6.45
C LEU A 64 5.87 -1.11 7.76
N GLY A 65 5.77 -2.42 7.65
CA GLY A 65 6.10 -3.29 8.76
C GLY A 65 7.61 -3.34 8.90
N THR A 66 8.07 -3.75 10.07
CA THR A 66 9.50 -3.85 10.34
C THR A 66 10.00 -5.26 10.03
N ASP A 67 11.31 -5.35 9.79
CA ASP A 67 12.04 -6.62 9.72
C ASP A 67 11.70 -7.53 8.56
N THR A 68 10.89 -7.08 7.61
CA THR A 68 10.50 -7.95 6.51
C THR A 68 10.73 -7.35 5.14
N ASN A 69 11.18 -6.10 5.08
CA ASN A 69 11.37 -5.44 3.79
C ASN A 69 12.72 -5.86 3.20
N ARG A 70 12.66 -6.48 2.03
CA ARG A 70 13.86 -6.96 1.36
C ARG A 70 13.55 -7.09 -0.12
N ASP A 71 14.51 -7.61 -0.87
CA ASP A 71 14.43 -7.64 -2.33
C ASP A 71 13.06 -8.09 -2.84
N GLY A 72 12.36 -7.15 -3.46
CA GLY A 72 11.10 -7.45 -4.11
C GLY A 72 9.94 -7.77 -3.19
N PHE A 73 10.13 -7.63 -1.89
CA PHE A 73 9.07 -7.96 -0.94
C PHE A 73 9.02 -6.93 0.19
N CYS A 74 7.81 -6.51 0.54
CA CYS A 74 7.63 -5.67 1.71
C CYS A 74 6.29 -6.00 2.36
N ARG A 75 6.19 -5.64 3.62
CA ARG A 75 4.95 -5.79 4.37
C ARG A 75 4.39 -4.41 4.62
N VAL A 76 3.15 -4.22 4.26
CA VAL A 76 2.49 -2.92 4.34
C VAL A 76 1.37 -2.99 5.37
N LEU A 77 1.31 -1.99 6.24
CA LEU A 77 0.22 -1.87 7.20
C LEU A 77 -0.73 -0.77 6.71
N VAL A 78 -2.01 -1.09 6.68
CA VAL A 78 -3.05 -0.16 6.25
C VAL A 78 -3.99 0.05 7.41
N ASP A 79 -4.14 1.31 7.82
CA ASP A 79 -5.06 1.69 8.89
C ASP A 79 -6.25 2.39 8.27
N ALA A 80 -7.40 1.75 8.35
CA ALA A 80 -8.62 2.26 7.73
C ALA A 80 -9.84 1.90 8.56
N PRO A 81 -10.94 2.64 8.41
CA PRO A 81 -12.20 2.28 9.07
C PRO A 81 -12.71 0.94 8.55
N ARG A 82 -13.50 0.26 9.38
CA ARG A 82 -13.99 -1.07 9.02
C ARG A 82 -14.81 -1.11 7.74
N HIS A 83 -15.53 -0.05 7.47
CA HIS A 83 -16.41 -0.03 6.30
C HIS A 83 -15.66 0.14 4.98
N ILE A 84 -14.37 0.42 5.04
CA ILE A 84 -13.57 0.60 3.84
C ILE A 84 -13.09 -0.77 3.36
N SER A 85 -13.36 -1.09 2.11
CA SER A 85 -12.95 -2.35 1.51
C SER A 85 -11.51 -2.26 1.03
N ILE A 86 -10.69 -3.23 1.42
CA ILE A 86 -9.27 -3.27 1.05
C ILE A 86 -8.99 -4.63 0.44
N ASP A 87 -8.51 -4.63 -0.80
CA ASP A 87 -8.20 -5.85 -1.52
C ASP A 87 -6.79 -5.78 -2.08
N ARG A 88 -6.13 -6.92 -2.12
CA ARG A 88 -4.79 -7.01 -2.65
C ARG A 88 -4.81 -7.72 -4.00
N GLY A 89 -3.86 -7.30 -4.87
CA GLY A 89 -3.70 -7.94 -6.15
C GLY A 89 -4.73 -7.52 -7.16
N GLN A 90 -5.07 -8.41 -8.09
CA GLN A 90 -5.92 -8.07 -9.21
C GLN A 90 -7.34 -8.51 -9.01
N LYS A 91 -7.82 -8.38 -7.81
CA LYS A 91 -9.17 -8.83 -7.50
C LYS A 91 -10.22 -8.20 -8.40
N LYS A 92 -10.01 -6.95 -8.75
CA LYS A 92 -10.98 -6.23 -9.56
C LYS A 92 -11.12 -6.80 -10.96
N ASN A 93 -10.19 -7.62 -11.38
CA ASN A 93 -10.21 -8.19 -12.72
C ASN A 93 -10.92 -9.53 -12.80
N GLN A 94 -11.56 -9.92 -11.75
CA GLN A 94 -12.20 -11.22 -11.69
C GLN A 94 -13.67 -11.19 -12.08
N GLU A 95 -14.09 -10.12 -12.65
CA GLU A 95 -15.48 -9.97 -13.08
C GLU A 95 -15.84 -10.77 -14.33
#